data_11c7fa0f464608b0ad29cb6f69843916
#
_entry.id   11c7fa0f464608b0ad29cb6f69843916
#
_cell.length_a   1.000
_cell.length_b   1.000
_cell.length_c   1.000
_cell.angle_alpha   90.00
_cell.angle_beta   90.00
_cell.angle_gamma   90.00
#
_symmetry.space_group_name_H-M   'P 1'
#
loop_
_entity.id
_entity.type
_entity.pdbx_description
1 polymer ?
#
loop_
_entity_poly.entity_id
_entity_poly.type
_entity_poly.pdbx_seq_one_letter_code
_entity_poly.pdbx_strand_id
1 'polypeptide(L)'
;MFLAMKRLFLVALLPLLGLVASVGNASAGSLTWGVDGPDGRRADLKSIFEVMRARGLTQYRVGANLARDTDPYAVQMYRDMLALAKTYGITLKPILATPFAWGDRTDGGKYPAGDWNALYRQAYSRTYTFVVNFKDQINDWEMGNEINLNALDSTGKKLYGRGWTAEEFDMPTMNDWVAVLKGMSDAIDKINHEYGLHLRRVLNTTSTMFGFLDFMASKGVGFDVISYHYYESLNQNPNRAWGGSRQPYNLFKKLASYGKPVVFNEVNCAEIYKPTYENEAGKPMTEACYKSLYATLSFITHQVDANVESVLIYEMLDEPAKAPPENRFGLMYDIHTPKVPLYMVSRFAGKTLAPNEAEELSKRGM
;
A
#
# COMPACT_ATOMS: atom_id res chain seq x y z
N MET A 1 6.13 -79.00 43.44
CA MET A 1 5.03 -78.19 43.95
C MET A 1 5.43 -76.74 43.80
N PHE A 2 5.15 -76.18 42.60
CA PHE A 2 5.42 -74.77 42.30
C PHE A 2 4.14 -74.12 41.73
N LEU A 3 3.57 -73.17 42.49
CA LEU A 3 2.45 -72.36 42.04
C LEU A 3 2.94 -71.27 41.04
N ALA A 4 2.40 -71.25 39.81
CA ALA A 4 2.59 -70.20 38.85
C ALA A 4 1.49 -69.14 39.02
N MET A 5 1.91 -67.94 39.44
CA MET A 5 1.06 -66.75 39.46
C MET A 5 0.98 -66.13 38.03
N LYS A 6 -0.19 -66.18 37.39
CA LYS A 6 -0.49 -65.45 36.19
C LYS A 6 -0.76 -63.99 36.53
N ARG A 7 0.09 -63.05 36.07
CA ARG A 7 -0.19 -61.61 36.10
C ARG A 7 -1.05 -61.23 34.88
N LEU A 8 -2.22 -60.76 35.15
CA LEU A 8 -3.10 -60.14 34.15
C LEU A 8 -2.60 -58.71 33.89
N PHE A 9 -2.20 -58.41 32.67
CA PHE A 9 -1.97 -57.04 32.23
C PHE A 9 -3.27 -56.48 31.68
N LEU A 10 -3.81 -55.50 32.38
CA LEU A 10 -4.96 -54.68 31.95
C LEU A 10 -4.41 -53.58 31.07
N VAL A 11 -4.62 -53.66 29.75
CA VAL A 11 -4.31 -52.59 28.82
C VAL A 11 -5.48 -51.60 28.81
N ALA A 12 -5.28 -50.45 29.45
CA ALA A 12 -6.23 -49.34 29.38
C ALA A 12 -6.10 -48.63 28.01
N LEU A 13 -7.10 -48.80 27.13
CA LEU A 13 -7.26 -47.98 25.95
C LEU A 13 -7.77 -46.59 26.39
N LEU A 14 -6.89 -45.60 26.31
CA LEU A 14 -7.29 -44.18 26.35
C LEU A 14 -7.81 -43.77 24.95
N PRO A 15 -9.01 -43.18 24.85
CA PRO A 15 -9.45 -42.62 23.60
C PRO A 15 -8.64 -41.34 23.30
N LEU A 16 -7.91 -41.33 22.20
CA LEU A 16 -7.36 -40.10 21.60
C LEU A 16 -8.56 -39.23 21.14
N LEU A 17 -8.95 -38.28 21.97
CA LEU A 17 -9.79 -37.15 21.51
C LEU A 17 -8.94 -36.30 20.60
N GLY A 18 -9.12 -36.51 19.31
CA GLY A 18 -8.58 -35.62 18.27
C GLY A 18 -9.16 -34.21 18.45
N LEU A 19 -8.34 -33.29 18.95
CA LEU A 19 -8.63 -31.85 18.82
C LEU A 19 -8.61 -31.51 17.34
N VAL A 20 -9.77 -31.52 16.70
CA VAL A 20 -9.98 -30.83 15.44
C VAL A 20 -9.92 -29.35 15.78
N ALA A 21 -8.74 -28.74 15.62
CA ALA A 21 -8.63 -27.30 15.58
C ALA A 21 -9.50 -26.84 14.39
N SER A 22 -10.69 -26.33 14.70
CA SER A 22 -11.46 -25.54 13.75
C SER A 22 -10.56 -24.35 13.36
N VAL A 23 -10.00 -24.41 12.15
CA VAL A 23 -9.48 -23.22 11.50
C VAL A 23 -10.70 -22.32 11.35
N GLY A 24 -10.88 -21.42 12.31
CA GLY A 24 -11.90 -20.40 12.25
C GLY A 24 -11.62 -19.64 10.96
N ASN A 25 -12.57 -19.69 10.01
CA ASN A 25 -12.63 -18.72 8.95
C ASN A 25 -12.60 -17.35 9.61
N ALA A 26 -11.46 -16.68 9.59
CA ALA A 26 -11.41 -15.28 9.91
C ALA A 26 -12.45 -14.63 9.00
N SER A 27 -13.51 -14.10 9.58
CA SER A 27 -14.48 -13.27 8.87
C SER A 27 -13.64 -12.23 8.14
N ALA A 28 -13.59 -12.31 6.81
CA ALA A 28 -12.96 -11.30 5.99
C ALA A 28 -13.60 -9.97 6.39
N GLY A 29 -12.87 -9.10 7.07
CA GLY A 29 -13.34 -7.78 7.42
C GLY A 29 -13.79 -7.11 6.12
N SER A 30 -14.85 -6.31 6.17
CA SER A 30 -15.32 -5.63 4.97
C SER A 30 -14.18 -4.80 4.37
N LEU A 31 -13.87 -5.05 3.09
CA LEU A 31 -12.85 -4.32 2.34
C LEU A 31 -13.11 -2.81 2.45
N THR A 32 -12.11 -2.05 2.86
CA THR A 32 -12.22 -0.59 2.99
C THR A 32 -11.68 0.11 1.74
N TRP A 33 -12.28 1.24 1.42
CA TRP A 33 -11.98 2.01 0.21
C TRP A 33 -11.46 3.39 0.54
N GLY A 34 -10.51 3.85 -0.25
CA GLY A 34 -9.91 5.16 -0.06
C GLY A 34 -9.29 5.72 -1.32
N VAL A 35 -8.56 6.79 -1.14
CA VAL A 35 -7.82 7.47 -2.21
C VAL A 35 -6.47 7.94 -1.70
N ASP A 36 -5.54 8.07 -2.64
CA ASP A 36 -4.41 8.96 -2.45
C ASP A 36 -4.86 10.39 -2.64
N GLY A 37 -4.40 11.23 -1.75
CA GLY A 37 -4.72 12.63 -1.84
C GLY A 37 -3.69 13.43 -2.59
N PRO A 38 -4.08 14.60 -3.12
CA PRO A 38 -3.10 15.63 -3.28
C PRO A 38 -2.46 15.91 -1.92
N ASP A 39 -1.20 16.32 -1.92
CA ASP A 39 -0.47 16.72 -0.71
C ASP A 39 -1.37 17.55 0.22
N GLY A 40 -1.42 17.24 1.50
CA GLY A 40 -2.27 17.87 2.52
C GLY A 40 -2.13 19.40 2.68
N ARG A 41 -1.32 20.03 1.86
CA ARG A 41 -1.17 21.49 1.76
C ARG A 41 -2.25 22.18 0.92
N ARG A 42 -3.16 21.42 0.29
CA ARG A 42 -4.20 22.03 -0.55
C ARG A 42 -5.33 22.61 0.27
N ALA A 43 -5.81 23.76 -0.17
CA ALA A 43 -6.91 24.50 0.45
C ALA A 43 -8.24 23.71 0.48
N ASP A 44 -8.37 22.67 -0.34
CA ASP A 44 -9.62 21.96 -0.58
C ASP A 44 -9.82 20.71 0.28
N LEU A 45 -8.95 20.46 1.28
CA LEU A 45 -8.97 19.22 2.05
C LEU A 45 -10.33 18.92 2.70
N LYS A 46 -11.02 19.97 3.19
CA LYS A 46 -12.37 19.83 3.74
C LYS A 46 -13.35 19.31 2.69
N SER A 47 -13.37 19.91 1.52
CA SER A 47 -14.25 19.52 0.41
C SER A 47 -13.91 18.12 -0.10
N ILE A 48 -12.62 17.76 -0.13
CA ILE A 48 -12.17 16.40 -0.45
C ILE A 48 -12.80 15.39 0.53
N PHE A 49 -12.71 15.64 1.83
CA PHE A 49 -13.25 14.75 2.84
C PHE A 49 -14.78 14.69 2.83
N GLU A 50 -15.45 15.76 2.49
CA GLU A 50 -16.90 15.79 2.25
C GLU A 50 -17.29 14.86 1.10
N VAL A 51 -16.60 14.95 -0.03
CA VAL A 51 -16.83 14.06 -1.17
C VAL A 51 -16.49 12.62 -0.80
N MET A 52 -15.34 12.36 -0.20
CA MET A 52 -14.95 11.01 0.22
C MET A 52 -16.03 10.36 1.11
N ARG A 53 -16.50 11.05 2.14
CA ARG A 53 -17.56 10.57 3.01
C ARG A 53 -18.85 10.27 2.24
N ALA A 54 -19.26 11.16 1.35
CA ALA A 54 -20.45 10.96 0.52
C ALA A 54 -20.31 9.73 -0.40
N ARG A 55 -19.10 9.43 -0.83
CA ARG A 55 -18.76 8.33 -1.76
C ARG A 55 -18.35 7.02 -1.07
N GLY A 56 -18.36 6.96 0.27
CA GLY A 56 -17.99 5.77 1.03
C GLY A 56 -16.48 5.51 1.10
N LEU A 57 -15.68 6.51 0.77
CA LEU A 57 -14.23 6.44 0.87
C LEU A 57 -13.82 6.86 2.28
N THR A 58 -13.14 5.97 2.99
CA THR A 58 -12.84 6.17 4.42
C THR A 58 -11.36 6.24 4.73
N GLN A 59 -10.50 6.07 3.73
CA GLN A 59 -9.05 6.12 3.90
C GLN A 59 -8.44 7.15 2.95
N TYR A 60 -7.52 7.95 3.49
CA TYR A 60 -6.80 8.99 2.76
C TYR A 60 -5.30 8.82 2.96
N ARG A 61 -4.60 8.45 1.90
CA ARG A 61 -3.15 8.27 1.90
C ARG A 61 -2.47 9.59 1.55
N VAL A 62 -1.48 9.98 2.34
CA VAL A 62 -0.84 11.29 2.23
C VAL A 62 0.60 11.26 2.76
N GLY A 63 1.49 12.00 2.13
CA GLY A 63 2.88 12.10 2.56
C GLY A 63 3.04 12.80 3.92
N ALA A 64 3.90 12.23 4.76
CA ALA A 64 4.40 12.84 5.99
C ALA A 64 5.88 13.23 5.80
N ASN A 65 6.17 14.51 5.91
CA ASN A 65 7.50 15.03 5.61
C ASN A 65 8.46 14.90 6.82
N LEU A 66 9.24 13.81 6.85
CA LEU A 66 10.21 13.55 7.91
C LEU A 66 11.42 14.51 7.91
N ALA A 67 11.69 15.22 6.83
CA ALA A 67 12.73 16.25 6.83
C ALA A 67 12.37 17.45 7.71
N ARG A 68 11.08 17.58 8.04
CA ARG A 68 10.53 18.65 8.87
C ARG A 68 9.83 18.10 10.13
N ASP A 69 10.23 16.93 10.58
CA ASP A 69 9.68 16.21 11.74
C ASP A 69 9.76 17.02 13.04
N THR A 70 10.77 17.86 13.17
CA THR A 70 10.97 18.79 14.30
C THR A 70 10.37 20.18 14.06
N ASP A 71 9.86 20.45 12.86
CA ASP A 71 9.19 21.72 12.54
C ASP A 71 7.81 21.77 13.20
N PRO A 72 7.58 22.64 14.20
CA PRO A 72 6.29 22.74 14.88
C PRO A 72 5.12 23.02 13.93
N TYR A 73 5.39 23.74 12.85
CA TYR A 73 4.38 24.02 11.82
C TYR A 73 3.96 22.75 11.07
N ALA A 74 4.91 21.92 10.66
CA ALA A 74 4.60 20.66 9.97
C ALA A 74 3.80 19.70 10.87
N VAL A 75 4.19 19.58 12.13
CA VAL A 75 3.48 18.78 13.14
C VAL A 75 2.06 19.33 13.37
N GLN A 76 1.91 20.65 13.49
CA GLN A 76 0.59 21.26 13.69
C GLN A 76 -0.31 21.07 12.46
N MET A 77 0.21 21.26 11.26
CA MET A 77 -0.54 21.03 10.03
C MET A 77 -1.06 19.58 9.96
N TYR A 78 -0.26 18.61 10.40
CA TYR A 78 -0.69 17.22 10.43
C TYR A 78 -1.76 16.95 11.49
N ARG A 79 -1.67 17.61 12.66
CA ARG A 79 -2.71 17.57 13.70
C ARG A 79 -4.05 18.14 13.20
N ASP A 80 -4.01 19.26 12.50
CA ASP A 80 -5.20 19.90 11.95
C ASP A 80 -5.86 19.01 10.90
N MET A 81 -5.06 18.36 10.05
CA MET A 81 -5.55 17.39 9.07
C MET A 81 -6.19 16.17 9.76
N LEU A 82 -5.58 15.64 10.83
CA LEU A 82 -6.16 14.56 11.62
C LEU A 82 -7.50 14.94 12.27
N ALA A 83 -7.56 16.13 12.86
CA ALA A 83 -8.79 16.63 13.48
C ALA A 83 -9.92 16.76 12.45
N LEU A 84 -9.59 17.27 11.27
CA LEU A 84 -10.53 17.35 10.15
C LEU A 84 -10.94 15.96 9.66
N ALA A 85 -10.01 15.06 9.42
CA ALA A 85 -10.27 13.69 8.99
C ALA A 85 -11.22 12.97 9.94
N LYS A 86 -10.99 13.11 11.26
CA LYS A 86 -11.85 12.54 12.30
C LYS A 86 -13.29 13.05 12.19
N THR A 87 -13.49 14.32 11.88
CA THR A 87 -14.83 14.92 11.71
C THR A 87 -15.63 14.26 10.59
N TYR A 88 -14.94 13.79 9.57
CA TYR A 88 -15.54 13.11 8.41
C TYR A 88 -15.49 11.58 8.47
N GLY A 89 -14.93 11.00 9.53
CA GLY A 89 -14.74 9.55 9.66
C GLY A 89 -13.70 9.02 8.67
N ILE A 90 -12.69 9.81 8.35
CA ILE A 90 -11.58 9.45 7.46
C ILE A 90 -10.38 9.02 8.29
N THR A 91 -9.78 7.90 7.93
CA THR A 91 -8.52 7.42 8.49
C THR A 91 -7.36 7.87 7.61
N LEU A 92 -6.39 8.56 8.19
CA LEU A 92 -5.17 8.92 7.47
C LEU A 92 -4.23 7.72 7.37
N LYS A 93 -3.61 7.55 6.22
CA LYS A 93 -2.57 6.57 5.89
C LYS A 93 -1.29 7.32 5.51
N PRO A 94 -0.43 7.65 6.47
CA PRO A 94 0.77 8.41 6.20
C PRO A 94 1.83 7.58 5.49
N ILE A 95 2.45 8.20 4.48
CA ILE A 95 3.71 7.75 3.90
C ILE A 95 4.83 8.48 4.62
N LEU A 96 5.66 7.77 5.35
CA LEU A 96 6.85 8.34 5.95
C LEU A 96 7.85 8.66 4.84
N ALA A 97 7.91 9.93 4.44
CA ALA A 97 8.86 10.36 3.43
C ALA A 97 10.29 10.20 3.95
N THR A 98 11.12 9.58 3.13
CA THR A 98 12.52 9.37 3.49
C THR A 98 13.27 10.70 3.59
N PRO A 99 14.21 10.85 4.53
CA PRO A 99 14.97 12.10 4.72
C PRO A 99 15.64 12.62 3.44
N PHE A 100 15.97 11.73 2.53
CA PHE A 100 16.74 12.02 1.31
C PHE A 100 15.90 12.59 0.17
N ALA A 101 14.57 12.49 0.24
CA ALA A 101 13.68 13.10 -0.75
C ALA A 101 13.69 14.64 -0.68
N TRP A 102 14.30 15.24 0.34
CA TRP A 102 14.14 16.65 0.72
C TRP A 102 15.43 17.47 0.66
N GLY A 103 16.40 17.04 -0.13
CA GLY A 103 17.58 17.85 -0.38
C GLY A 103 18.66 17.80 0.70
N ASP A 104 18.66 16.80 1.56
CA ASP A 104 19.77 16.53 2.48
C ASP A 104 21.05 16.09 1.75
N ARG A 105 21.00 16.02 0.42
CA ARG A 105 22.12 15.65 -0.45
C ARG A 105 22.57 16.80 -1.29
N THR A 106 23.89 17.06 -1.25
CA THR A 106 24.55 18.09 -2.05
C THR A 106 24.67 17.73 -3.54
N ASP A 107 24.48 16.46 -3.90
CA ASP A 107 24.60 15.94 -5.26
C ASP A 107 23.27 15.87 -6.02
N GLY A 108 22.17 16.41 -5.47
CA GLY A 108 20.83 16.30 -6.04
C GLY A 108 20.33 14.87 -6.20
N GLY A 109 20.99 13.91 -5.57
CA GLY A 109 20.76 12.51 -5.74
C GLY A 109 19.43 12.04 -5.18
N LYS A 110 18.81 11.11 -5.90
CA LYS A 110 17.54 10.48 -5.55
C LYS A 110 17.68 9.35 -4.51
N TYR A 111 18.92 9.00 -4.17
CA TYR A 111 19.24 7.83 -3.37
C TYR A 111 19.96 8.23 -2.10
N PRO A 112 19.74 7.53 -0.97
CA PRO A 112 20.58 7.70 0.19
C PRO A 112 22.02 7.34 -0.15
N ALA A 113 22.97 8.05 0.39
CA ALA A 113 24.38 7.70 0.30
C ALA A 113 25.10 8.15 1.55
N GLY A 114 26.00 7.33 2.06
CA GLY A 114 26.78 7.67 3.21
C GLY A 114 27.06 6.49 4.14
N ASP A 115 27.53 6.82 5.33
CA ASP A 115 27.75 5.83 6.38
C ASP A 115 26.43 5.16 6.78
N TRP A 116 26.38 3.85 6.74
CA TRP A 116 25.20 3.05 7.04
C TRP A 116 24.59 3.39 8.41
N ASN A 117 25.45 3.53 9.43
CA ASN A 117 24.99 3.84 10.79
C ASN A 117 24.44 5.27 10.89
N ALA A 118 24.99 6.22 10.12
CA ALA A 118 24.47 7.58 10.08
C ALA A 118 23.07 7.61 9.43
N LEU A 119 22.90 6.91 8.31
CA LEU A 119 21.60 6.77 7.62
C LEU A 119 20.55 6.13 8.53
N TYR A 120 20.92 5.02 9.19
CA TYR A 120 20.06 4.33 10.14
C TYR A 120 19.64 5.24 11.30
N ARG A 121 20.60 5.88 11.98
CA ARG A 121 20.30 6.77 13.12
C ARG A 121 19.43 7.96 12.74
N GLN A 122 19.65 8.55 11.57
CA GLN A 122 18.85 9.66 11.08
C GLN A 122 17.40 9.22 10.80
N ALA A 123 17.23 8.13 10.07
CA ALA A 123 15.91 7.57 9.79
C ALA A 123 15.17 7.17 11.07
N TYR A 124 15.86 6.50 11.99
CA TYR A 124 15.31 6.13 13.29
C TYR A 124 14.84 7.36 14.08
N SER A 125 15.73 8.34 14.29
CA SER A 125 15.42 9.52 15.10
C SER A 125 14.23 10.30 14.53
N ARG A 126 14.24 10.58 13.23
CA ARG A 126 13.16 11.33 12.58
C ARG A 126 11.83 10.59 12.63
N THR A 127 11.82 9.29 12.33
CA THR A 127 10.62 8.47 12.42
C THR A 127 10.08 8.43 13.85
N TYR A 128 10.93 8.19 14.84
CA TYR A 128 10.51 8.17 16.24
C TYR A 128 9.86 9.49 16.64
N THR A 129 10.55 10.62 16.39
CA THR A 129 10.07 11.97 16.74
C THR A 129 8.73 12.27 16.09
N PHE A 130 8.53 11.88 14.84
CA PHE A 130 7.27 12.15 14.16
C PHE A 130 6.15 11.21 14.65
N VAL A 131 6.36 9.90 14.61
CA VAL A 131 5.36 8.88 14.92
C VAL A 131 4.85 9.00 16.35
N VAL A 132 5.71 9.29 17.32
CA VAL A 132 5.32 9.42 18.73
C VAL A 132 4.25 10.49 18.96
N ASN A 133 4.22 11.55 18.12
CA ASN A 133 3.20 12.60 18.19
C ASN A 133 1.79 12.12 17.80
N PHE A 134 1.69 11.04 17.02
CA PHE A 134 0.44 10.57 16.41
C PHE A 134 0.13 9.10 16.73
N LYS A 135 0.91 8.46 17.56
CA LYS A 135 0.85 7.04 17.90
C LYS A 135 -0.52 6.55 18.41
N ASP A 136 -1.30 7.43 19.04
CA ASP A 136 -2.61 7.11 19.59
C ASP A 136 -3.75 7.30 18.58
N GLN A 137 -3.44 7.78 17.37
CA GLN A 137 -4.44 8.17 16.36
C GLN A 137 -4.22 7.47 15.01
N ILE A 138 -2.99 7.05 14.74
CA ILE A 138 -2.59 6.41 13.48
C ILE A 138 -1.97 5.05 13.81
N ASN A 139 -2.52 4.00 13.19
CA ASN A 139 -2.06 2.65 13.41
C ASN A 139 -1.08 2.15 12.35
N ASP A 140 -1.25 2.57 11.10
CA ASP A 140 -0.47 2.09 9.95
C ASP A 140 0.49 3.17 9.47
N TRP A 141 1.76 2.81 9.34
CA TRP A 141 2.83 3.70 8.94
C TRP A 141 3.58 3.13 7.74
N GLU A 142 3.37 3.73 6.56
CA GLU A 142 4.04 3.29 5.34
C GLU A 142 5.46 3.84 5.27
N MET A 143 6.43 2.94 5.18
CA MET A 143 7.86 3.26 5.24
C MET A 143 8.40 3.57 3.84
N GLY A 144 8.24 4.82 3.40
CA GLY A 144 8.63 5.28 2.08
C GLY A 144 7.64 4.89 0.98
N ASN A 145 7.84 5.42 -0.22
CA ASN A 145 7.03 5.15 -1.41
C ASN A 145 7.89 4.56 -2.52
N GLU A 146 7.49 3.40 -3.05
CA GLU A 146 8.11 2.73 -4.21
C GLU A 146 9.65 2.64 -4.17
N ILE A 147 10.20 2.40 -2.98
CA ILE A 147 11.66 2.30 -2.78
C ILE A 147 12.26 1.19 -3.65
N ASN A 148 11.51 0.12 -3.91
CA ASN A 148 11.90 -0.96 -4.81
C ASN A 148 12.25 -0.48 -6.23
N LEU A 149 11.66 0.62 -6.71
CA LEU A 149 11.96 1.21 -8.01
C LEU A 149 13.33 1.91 -8.08
N ASN A 150 13.99 2.06 -6.94
CA ASN A 150 15.35 2.59 -6.87
C ASN A 150 16.43 1.52 -7.14
N ALA A 151 16.04 0.25 -7.24
CA ALA A 151 16.96 -0.80 -7.61
C ALA A 151 17.38 -0.67 -9.08
N LEU A 152 18.69 -0.60 -9.30
CA LEU A 152 19.29 -0.51 -10.62
C LEU A 152 20.17 -1.73 -10.87
N ASP A 153 20.11 -2.29 -12.07
CA ASP A 153 21.04 -3.36 -12.45
C ASP A 153 22.47 -2.84 -12.68
N SER A 154 23.39 -3.74 -12.98
CA SER A 154 24.80 -3.41 -13.24
C SER A 154 25.02 -2.44 -14.41
N THR A 155 23.99 -2.21 -15.22
CA THR A 155 24.02 -1.24 -16.33
C THR A 155 23.34 0.09 -15.97
N GLY A 156 22.86 0.24 -14.73
CA GLY A 156 22.13 1.42 -14.26
C GLY A 156 20.67 1.47 -14.70
N LYS A 157 20.10 0.37 -15.18
CA LYS A 157 18.69 0.28 -15.57
C LYS A 157 17.83 -0.24 -14.42
N LYS A 158 16.61 0.28 -14.34
CA LYS A 158 15.61 -0.19 -13.38
C LYS A 158 15.22 -1.66 -13.64
N LEU A 159 14.90 -2.39 -12.57
CA LEU A 159 14.54 -3.81 -12.60
C LEU A 159 13.12 -4.09 -13.14
N TYR A 160 12.51 -3.22 -13.93
CA TYR A 160 11.18 -3.45 -14.49
C TYR A 160 11.06 -4.82 -15.17
N GLY A 161 10.04 -5.60 -14.78
CA GLY A 161 9.84 -6.96 -15.24
C GLY A 161 10.79 -8.00 -14.63
N ARG A 162 11.63 -7.58 -13.68
CA ARG A 162 12.54 -8.40 -12.86
C ARG A 162 12.30 -8.09 -11.38
N GLY A 163 13.24 -8.44 -10.51
CA GLY A 163 13.10 -8.16 -9.07
C GLY A 163 12.24 -9.21 -8.35
N TRP A 164 12.20 -10.43 -8.88
CA TRP A 164 11.42 -11.51 -8.30
C TRP A 164 12.08 -12.15 -7.07
N THR A 165 13.41 -12.15 -7.02
CA THR A 165 14.19 -12.78 -5.95
C THR A 165 14.97 -11.75 -5.15
N ALA A 166 15.30 -12.08 -3.90
CA ALA A 166 16.03 -11.19 -3.00
C ALA A 166 17.42 -10.83 -3.55
N GLU A 167 18.10 -11.78 -4.22
CA GLU A 167 19.44 -11.59 -4.76
C GLU A 167 19.49 -10.48 -5.84
N GLU A 168 18.38 -10.25 -6.54
CA GLU A 168 18.29 -9.17 -7.55
C GLU A 168 18.36 -7.77 -6.90
N PHE A 169 18.16 -7.68 -5.58
CA PHE A 169 18.24 -6.43 -4.80
C PHE A 169 19.55 -6.30 -3.99
N ASP A 170 20.43 -7.30 -4.01
CA ASP A 170 21.68 -7.24 -3.25
C ASP A 170 22.71 -6.36 -3.99
N MET A 171 22.56 -5.06 -3.84
CA MET A 171 23.38 -4.03 -4.45
C MET A 171 23.65 -2.87 -3.49
N PRO A 172 24.76 -2.11 -3.64
CA PRO A 172 25.14 -1.07 -2.71
C PRO A 172 24.03 -0.06 -2.42
N THR A 173 23.33 0.43 -3.45
CA THR A 173 22.25 1.40 -3.30
C THR A 173 21.08 0.86 -2.47
N MET A 174 20.76 -0.43 -2.58
CA MET A 174 19.73 -1.06 -1.77
C MET A 174 20.19 -1.30 -0.32
N ASN A 175 21.48 -1.51 -0.07
CA ASN A 175 21.99 -1.60 1.29
C ASN A 175 21.87 -0.26 2.04
N ASP A 176 21.99 0.86 1.35
CA ASP A 176 21.72 2.19 1.93
C ASP A 176 20.22 2.33 2.27
N TRP A 177 19.34 1.86 1.39
CA TRP A 177 17.90 1.81 1.68
C TRP A 177 17.56 0.84 2.83
N VAL A 178 18.29 -0.24 3.00
CA VAL A 178 18.16 -1.12 4.18
C VAL A 178 18.41 -0.32 5.46
N ALA A 179 19.48 0.50 5.51
CA ALA A 179 19.75 1.34 6.67
C ALA A 179 18.57 2.26 7.02
N VAL A 180 18.02 2.91 6.00
CA VAL A 180 16.89 3.84 6.16
C VAL A 180 15.64 3.11 6.64
N LEU A 181 15.21 2.07 5.91
CA LEU A 181 13.97 1.34 6.23
C LEU A 181 14.08 0.58 7.55
N LYS A 182 15.28 0.06 7.88
CA LYS A 182 15.51 -0.55 9.18
C LYS A 182 15.42 0.48 10.31
N GLY A 183 15.99 1.65 10.14
CA GLY A 183 15.86 2.74 11.10
C GLY A 183 14.40 3.13 11.33
N MET A 184 13.60 3.24 10.27
CA MET A 184 12.16 3.51 10.38
C MET A 184 11.43 2.38 11.11
N SER A 185 11.67 1.15 10.70
CA SER A 185 11.04 -0.03 11.29
C SER A 185 11.33 -0.17 12.78
N ASP A 186 12.60 -0.05 13.16
CA ASP A 186 13.03 -0.18 14.56
C ASP A 186 12.51 0.98 15.43
N ALA A 187 12.32 2.18 14.86
CA ALA A 187 11.72 3.31 15.57
C ALA A 187 10.24 3.04 15.93
N ILE A 188 9.47 2.50 14.98
CA ILE A 188 8.07 2.14 15.22
C ILE A 188 7.97 0.99 16.24
N ASP A 189 8.84 -0.01 16.11
CA ASP A 189 8.92 -1.12 17.07
C ASP A 189 9.25 -0.64 18.48
N LYS A 190 10.20 0.30 18.61
CA LYS A 190 10.55 0.95 19.88
C LYS A 190 9.35 1.65 20.51
N ILE A 191 8.56 2.40 19.71
CA ILE A 191 7.34 3.06 20.20
C ILE A 191 6.32 2.00 20.66
N ASN A 192 6.11 0.92 19.92
CA ASN A 192 5.24 -0.17 20.31
C ASN A 192 5.64 -0.73 21.69
N HIS A 193 6.92 -1.01 21.86
CA HIS A 193 7.45 -1.54 23.12
C HIS A 193 7.31 -0.55 24.27
N GLU A 194 7.64 0.72 24.07
CA GLU A 194 7.62 1.75 25.13
C GLU A 194 6.20 2.10 25.60
N TYR A 195 5.24 2.08 24.69
CA TYR A 195 3.87 2.54 24.99
C TYR A 195 2.84 1.40 25.01
N GLY A 196 3.27 0.13 24.83
CA GLY A 196 2.36 -1.03 24.80
C GLY A 196 1.38 -0.98 23.63
N LEU A 197 1.83 -0.50 22.47
CA LEU A 197 1.01 -0.32 21.27
C LEU A 197 1.26 -1.44 20.25
N HIS A 198 0.47 -1.42 19.18
CA HIS A 198 0.55 -2.34 18.04
C HIS A 198 0.50 -1.57 16.71
N LEU A 199 1.29 -0.51 16.61
CA LEU A 199 1.45 0.23 15.36
C LEU A 199 2.03 -0.70 14.30
N ARG A 200 1.48 -0.66 13.09
CA ARG A 200 1.87 -1.54 12.00
C ARG A 200 2.82 -0.83 11.04
N ARG A 201 3.88 -1.52 10.69
CA ARG A 201 4.87 -1.10 9.70
C ARG A 201 4.40 -1.58 8.34
N VAL A 202 4.17 -0.67 7.42
CA VAL A 202 3.71 -0.99 6.07
C VAL A 202 4.89 -0.86 5.12
N LEU A 203 5.21 -1.93 4.37
CA LEU A 203 6.26 -1.93 3.36
C LEU A 203 5.67 -2.07 1.97
N ASN A 204 6.05 -1.15 1.11
CA ASN A 204 5.53 -1.06 -0.25
C ASN A 204 6.37 -1.85 -1.26
N THR A 205 5.69 -2.46 -2.23
CA THR A 205 6.29 -2.98 -3.47
C THR A 205 5.33 -2.82 -4.65
N THR A 206 5.83 -2.94 -5.86
CA THR A 206 5.03 -2.82 -7.09
C THR A 206 5.52 -3.78 -8.17
N SER A 207 4.69 -4.06 -9.16
CA SER A 207 5.02 -4.91 -10.30
C SER A 207 5.46 -6.33 -9.87
N THR A 208 6.45 -6.89 -10.52
CA THR A 208 7.02 -8.22 -10.21
C THR A 208 8.09 -8.20 -9.11
N MET A 209 8.25 -7.06 -8.42
CA MET A 209 9.41 -6.80 -7.55
C MET A 209 9.23 -7.35 -6.12
N PHE A 210 8.71 -8.57 -6.00
CA PHE A 210 8.49 -9.25 -4.71
C PHE A 210 9.78 -9.56 -3.96
N GLY A 211 10.88 -9.79 -4.69
CA GLY A 211 12.20 -9.99 -4.09
C GLY A 211 12.66 -8.83 -3.20
N PHE A 212 12.10 -7.63 -3.40
CA PHE A 212 12.34 -6.50 -2.49
C PHE A 212 11.87 -6.79 -1.07
N LEU A 213 10.67 -7.36 -0.91
CA LEU A 213 10.13 -7.73 0.40
C LEU A 213 11.02 -8.79 1.06
N ASP A 214 11.40 -9.81 0.28
CA ASP A 214 12.26 -10.91 0.75
C ASP A 214 13.65 -10.38 1.13
N PHE A 215 14.22 -9.49 0.32
CA PHE A 215 15.52 -8.84 0.58
C PHE A 215 15.48 -8.01 1.86
N MET A 216 14.50 -7.12 2.02
CA MET A 216 14.36 -6.28 3.21
C MET A 216 14.17 -7.13 4.47
N ALA A 217 13.34 -8.17 4.41
CA ALA A 217 13.16 -9.11 5.52
C ALA A 217 14.47 -9.83 5.88
N SER A 218 15.25 -10.28 4.89
CA SER A 218 16.55 -10.95 5.11
C SER A 218 17.59 -10.05 5.77
N LYS A 219 17.47 -8.72 5.57
CA LYS A 219 18.34 -7.72 6.20
C LYS A 219 17.79 -7.21 7.55
N GLY A 220 16.72 -7.81 8.06
CA GLY A 220 16.11 -7.50 9.36
C GLY A 220 15.25 -6.24 9.37
N VAL A 221 14.75 -5.79 8.23
CA VAL A 221 13.70 -4.77 8.16
C VAL A 221 12.37 -5.41 8.50
N GLY A 222 11.81 -5.09 9.66
CA GLY A 222 10.50 -5.58 10.07
C GLY A 222 9.37 -4.86 9.35
N PHE A 223 8.35 -5.63 8.93
CA PHE A 223 7.09 -5.08 8.43
C PHE A 223 5.92 -6.00 8.74
N ASP A 224 4.75 -5.44 8.89
CA ASP A 224 3.55 -6.13 9.37
C ASP A 224 2.47 -6.22 8.28
N VAL A 225 2.47 -5.29 7.34
CA VAL A 225 1.51 -5.17 6.23
C VAL A 225 2.28 -4.97 4.93
N ILE A 226 1.81 -5.61 3.87
CA ILE A 226 2.31 -5.38 2.51
C ILE A 226 1.44 -4.31 1.84
N SER A 227 2.05 -3.22 1.40
CA SER A 227 1.45 -2.28 0.48
C SER A 227 1.80 -2.68 -0.96
N TYR A 228 0.81 -2.88 -1.81
CA TYR A 228 1.06 -3.24 -3.20
C TYR A 228 0.45 -2.19 -4.13
N HIS A 229 1.28 -1.63 -5.01
CA HIS A 229 0.82 -0.71 -6.05
C HIS A 229 0.53 -1.48 -7.33
N TYR A 230 -0.68 -1.32 -7.84
CA TYR A 230 -1.16 -2.07 -8.99
C TYR A 230 -1.52 -1.15 -10.16
N TYR A 231 -0.62 -1.09 -11.12
CA TYR A 231 -0.76 -0.32 -12.37
C TYR A 231 -0.50 -1.23 -13.57
N GLU A 232 -1.41 -2.13 -13.82
CA GLU A 232 -1.24 -3.07 -14.92
C GLU A 232 -1.79 -2.54 -16.24
N SER A 233 -1.28 -3.08 -17.33
CA SER A 233 -1.74 -2.77 -18.69
C SER A 233 -3.21 -3.20 -18.89
N LEU A 234 -3.85 -2.64 -19.91
CA LEU A 234 -5.23 -2.98 -20.27
C LEU A 234 -5.45 -4.49 -20.39
N ASN A 235 -6.60 -4.94 -19.89
CA ASN A 235 -7.04 -6.32 -19.92
C ASN A 235 -6.16 -7.33 -19.16
N GLN A 236 -5.30 -6.87 -18.28
CA GLN A 236 -4.56 -7.78 -17.40
C GLN A 236 -5.50 -8.44 -16.39
N ASN A 237 -5.20 -9.68 -16.09
CA ASN A 237 -5.91 -10.47 -15.11
C ASN A 237 -4.97 -10.77 -13.93
N PRO A 238 -5.21 -10.25 -12.73
CA PRO A 238 -4.33 -10.48 -11.58
C PRO A 238 -4.26 -11.95 -11.15
N ASN A 239 -5.25 -12.79 -11.51
CA ASN A 239 -5.15 -14.24 -11.30
C ASN A 239 -4.17 -14.91 -12.27
N ARG A 240 -3.77 -14.20 -13.31
CA ARG A 240 -2.76 -14.60 -14.30
C ARG A 240 -1.92 -13.38 -14.70
N ALA A 241 -1.34 -12.74 -13.71
CA ALA A 241 -0.53 -11.54 -13.88
C ALA A 241 0.72 -11.81 -14.72
N TRP A 242 1.20 -10.77 -15.38
CA TRP A 242 2.42 -10.86 -16.17
C TRP A 242 3.64 -11.09 -15.27
N GLY A 243 4.46 -12.06 -15.61
CA GLY A 243 5.63 -12.46 -14.84
C GLY A 243 6.97 -11.97 -15.43
N GLY A 244 6.97 -11.00 -16.32
CA GLY A 244 8.17 -10.56 -17.02
C GLY A 244 8.72 -11.69 -17.92
N SER A 245 9.96 -12.09 -17.68
CA SER A 245 10.59 -13.24 -18.34
C SER A 245 10.16 -14.61 -17.77
N ARG A 246 9.28 -14.61 -16.76
CA ARG A 246 8.80 -15.80 -16.06
C ARG A 246 7.42 -16.22 -16.55
N GLN A 247 6.97 -17.39 -16.10
CA GLN A 247 5.58 -17.83 -16.35
C GLN A 247 4.60 -16.88 -15.64
N PRO A 248 3.42 -16.65 -16.22
CA PRO A 248 2.36 -15.92 -15.55
C PRO A 248 2.04 -16.51 -14.18
N TYR A 249 1.73 -15.65 -13.21
CA TYR A 249 1.46 -16.03 -11.83
C TYR A 249 0.12 -15.45 -11.34
N ASN A 250 -0.43 -16.02 -10.27
CA ASN A 250 -1.56 -15.44 -9.57
C ASN A 250 -1.04 -14.46 -8.51
N LEU A 251 -1.36 -13.17 -8.68
CA LEU A 251 -0.93 -12.08 -7.80
C LEU A 251 -1.41 -12.31 -6.37
N PHE A 252 -2.67 -12.66 -6.18
CA PHE A 252 -3.25 -12.81 -4.84
C PHE A 252 -2.61 -13.97 -4.09
N LYS A 253 -2.35 -15.10 -4.76
CA LYS A 253 -1.61 -16.24 -4.17
C LYS A 253 -0.18 -15.87 -3.83
N LYS A 254 0.49 -15.07 -4.68
CA LYS A 254 1.85 -14.59 -4.38
C LYS A 254 1.85 -13.68 -3.15
N LEU A 255 0.93 -12.73 -3.06
CA LEU A 255 0.79 -11.86 -1.89
C LEU A 255 0.43 -12.66 -0.63
N ALA A 256 -0.50 -13.60 -0.73
CA ALA A 256 -0.89 -14.48 0.38
C ALA A 256 0.27 -15.33 0.91
N SER A 257 1.23 -15.69 0.05
CA SER A 257 2.38 -16.52 0.46
C SER A 257 3.28 -15.86 1.52
N TYR A 258 3.17 -14.57 1.72
CA TYR A 258 3.87 -13.85 2.79
C TYR A 258 3.19 -13.97 4.16
N GLY A 259 1.96 -14.49 4.24
CA GLY A 259 1.21 -14.64 5.49
C GLY A 259 0.88 -13.32 6.18
N LYS A 260 0.84 -12.21 5.45
CA LYS A 260 0.61 -10.87 5.97
C LYS A 260 -0.65 -10.25 5.36
N PRO A 261 -1.33 -9.32 6.08
CA PRO A 261 -2.33 -8.45 5.48
C PRO A 261 -1.76 -7.68 4.29
N VAL A 262 -2.63 -7.41 3.32
CA VAL A 262 -2.30 -6.68 2.09
C VAL A 262 -3.19 -5.44 1.99
N VAL A 263 -2.61 -4.32 1.62
CA VAL A 263 -3.32 -3.11 1.23
C VAL A 263 -2.90 -2.73 -0.19
N PHE A 264 -3.86 -2.44 -1.04
CA PHE A 264 -3.58 -1.87 -2.36
C PHE A 264 -3.60 -0.35 -2.22
N ASN A 265 -2.45 0.23 -1.87
CA ASN A 265 -2.37 1.66 -1.56
C ASN A 265 -2.34 2.57 -2.80
N GLU A 266 -2.06 2.03 -3.96
CA GLU A 266 -2.24 2.71 -5.24
C GLU A 266 -2.78 1.72 -6.28
N VAL A 267 -3.93 2.06 -6.85
CA VAL A 267 -4.51 1.32 -7.96
C VAL A 267 -4.97 2.31 -9.02
N ASN A 268 -4.53 2.12 -10.26
CA ASN A 268 -5.07 2.83 -11.40
C ASN A 268 -4.71 2.08 -12.70
N CYS A 269 -5.11 2.63 -13.86
CA CYS A 269 -4.81 2.09 -15.16
C CYS A 269 -3.43 2.50 -15.64
N ALA A 270 -2.53 1.52 -15.91
CA ALA A 270 -1.17 1.76 -16.38
C ALA A 270 -1.10 2.36 -17.81
N GLU A 271 -2.13 2.15 -18.62
CA GLU A 271 -2.15 2.63 -20.00
C GLU A 271 -2.12 4.16 -20.09
N ILE A 272 -2.46 4.83 -19.02
CA ILE A 272 -2.31 6.28 -18.87
C ILE A 272 -0.86 6.75 -19.13
N TYR A 273 0.13 5.89 -18.88
CA TYR A 273 1.55 6.20 -19.15
C TYR A 273 1.95 6.07 -20.61
N LYS A 274 1.09 5.61 -21.51
CA LYS A 274 1.46 5.46 -22.93
C LYS A 274 1.34 6.79 -23.68
N PRO A 275 2.39 7.23 -24.37
CA PRO A 275 2.40 8.51 -25.10
C PRO A 275 1.28 8.65 -26.14
N THR A 276 0.86 7.54 -26.76
CA THR A 276 -0.24 7.51 -27.72
C THR A 276 -1.57 7.99 -27.14
N TYR A 277 -1.69 7.97 -25.85
CA TYR A 277 -2.87 8.45 -25.17
C TYR A 277 -2.83 9.94 -24.83
N GLU A 278 -1.68 10.55 -24.78
CA GLU A 278 -1.54 11.99 -24.55
C GLU A 278 -2.11 12.81 -25.71
N ASN A 279 -1.96 12.29 -26.94
CA ASN A 279 -2.44 12.95 -28.15
C ASN A 279 -3.97 12.81 -28.35
N GLU A 280 -4.60 11.92 -27.64
CA GLU A 280 -6.06 11.72 -27.62
C GLU A 280 -6.72 12.46 -26.44
N ALA A 281 -6.10 13.57 -25.99
CA ALA A 281 -6.61 14.38 -24.90
C ALA A 281 -8.11 14.69 -25.07
N GLY A 282 -8.93 14.25 -24.13
CA GLY A 282 -10.37 14.45 -24.13
C GLY A 282 -11.17 13.38 -24.86
N LYS A 283 -10.54 12.39 -25.48
CA LYS A 283 -11.25 11.16 -25.87
C LYS A 283 -10.79 10.04 -24.97
N PRO A 284 -11.59 9.19 -24.71
CA PRO A 284 -11.64 8.33 -23.57
C PRO A 284 -10.70 7.14 -23.73
N MET A 285 -9.41 7.42 -23.82
CA MET A 285 -8.42 6.65 -23.15
C MET A 285 -9.00 6.07 -21.89
N THR A 286 -9.64 6.93 -21.36
CA THR A 286 -10.56 6.85 -20.35
C THR A 286 -11.51 5.66 -20.53
N GLU A 287 -12.12 5.39 -21.65
CA GLU A 287 -13.08 4.28 -21.75
C GLU A 287 -12.40 2.89 -21.63
N ALA A 288 -11.26 2.70 -22.27
CA ALA A 288 -10.49 1.47 -22.13
C ALA A 288 -9.90 1.34 -20.71
N CYS A 289 -9.34 2.43 -20.17
CA CYS A 289 -8.86 2.47 -18.79
C CYS A 289 -9.99 2.28 -17.77
N TYR A 290 -11.15 2.86 -17.98
CA TYR A 290 -12.30 2.67 -17.09
C TYR A 290 -12.71 1.21 -17.03
N LYS A 291 -12.81 0.53 -18.17
CA LYS A 291 -13.11 -0.91 -18.22
C LYS A 291 -12.03 -1.75 -17.54
N SER A 292 -10.76 -1.43 -17.77
CA SER A 292 -9.64 -2.12 -17.14
C SER A 292 -9.63 -1.91 -15.62
N LEU A 293 -9.82 -0.67 -15.16
CA LEU A 293 -9.90 -0.37 -13.74
C LEU A 293 -11.08 -1.08 -13.08
N TYR A 294 -12.26 -1.03 -13.70
CA TYR A 294 -13.44 -1.75 -13.19
C TYR A 294 -13.18 -3.26 -13.04
N ALA A 295 -12.57 -3.88 -14.06
CA ALA A 295 -12.21 -5.28 -14.01
C ALA A 295 -11.20 -5.58 -12.89
N THR A 296 -10.18 -4.74 -12.75
CA THR A 296 -9.18 -4.85 -11.66
C THR A 296 -9.83 -4.77 -10.28
N LEU A 297 -10.67 -3.77 -10.04
CA LEU A 297 -11.38 -3.61 -8.78
C LEU A 297 -12.32 -4.79 -8.50
N SER A 298 -12.97 -5.30 -9.54
CA SER A 298 -13.79 -6.52 -9.45
C SER A 298 -12.95 -7.74 -9.05
N PHE A 299 -11.79 -7.95 -9.66
CA PHE A 299 -10.89 -9.03 -9.27
C PHE A 299 -10.43 -8.91 -7.82
N ILE A 300 -10.02 -7.70 -7.38
CA ILE A 300 -9.60 -7.47 -6.01
C ILE A 300 -10.73 -7.73 -5.01
N THR A 301 -11.96 -7.32 -5.35
CA THR A 301 -13.13 -7.48 -4.48
C THR A 301 -13.57 -8.93 -4.33
N HIS A 302 -13.45 -9.74 -5.38
CA HIS A 302 -13.96 -11.12 -5.41
C HIS A 302 -12.88 -12.18 -5.16
N GLN A 303 -11.60 -11.80 -5.00
CA GLN A 303 -10.55 -12.74 -4.68
C GLN A 303 -10.72 -13.28 -3.24
N VAL A 304 -10.21 -14.50 -2.99
CA VAL A 304 -10.31 -15.19 -1.71
C VAL A 304 -8.96 -15.69 -1.20
N ASP A 305 -7.89 -15.49 -1.97
CA ASP A 305 -6.57 -16.04 -1.67
C ASP A 305 -5.81 -15.18 -0.64
N ALA A 306 -5.84 -13.85 -0.79
CA ALA A 306 -5.09 -12.92 0.05
C ALA A 306 -6.01 -12.18 1.06
N ASN A 307 -5.46 -11.87 2.24
CA ASN A 307 -6.14 -11.01 3.22
C ASN A 307 -5.98 -9.54 2.81
N VAL A 308 -6.83 -9.07 1.89
CA VAL A 308 -6.85 -7.67 1.44
C VAL A 308 -7.72 -6.84 2.36
N GLU A 309 -7.14 -5.85 3.01
CA GLU A 309 -7.83 -4.98 3.97
C GLU A 309 -8.37 -3.69 3.33
N SER A 310 -7.66 -3.15 2.35
CA SER A 310 -8.07 -1.88 1.71
C SER A 310 -7.58 -1.74 0.28
N VAL A 311 -8.31 -0.89 -0.46
CA VAL A 311 -7.98 -0.44 -1.81
C VAL A 311 -8.07 1.08 -1.87
N LEU A 312 -6.98 1.72 -2.27
CA LEU A 312 -6.91 3.15 -2.48
C LEU A 312 -6.62 3.44 -3.96
N ILE A 313 -7.35 4.39 -4.48
CA ILE A 313 -7.18 4.81 -5.88
C ILE A 313 -6.22 5.99 -5.95
N TYR A 314 -5.24 5.92 -6.78
CA TYR A 314 -4.37 7.03 -7.11
C TYR A 314 -4.91 7.76 -8.35
N GLU A 315 -5.48 8.97 -8.22
CA GLU A 315 -5.62 9.76 -6.99
C GLU A 315 -7.02 10.44 -6.91
N MET A 316 -7.27 11.28 -5.91
CA MET A 316 -8.59 11.93 -5.75
C MET A 316 -8.88 12.97 -6.82
N LEU A 317 -7.95 13.87 -7.10
CA LEU A 317 -8.11 14.98 -8.04
C LEU A 317 -7.03 14.94 -9.11
N ASP A 318 -7.35 15.39 -10.31
CA ASP A 318 -6.31 15.74 -11.29
C ASP A 318 -5.38 16.81 -10.73
N GLU A 319 -4.11 16.71 -11.05
CA GLU A 319 -3.09 17.66 -10.64
C GLU A 319 -2.46 18.37 -11.86
N PRO A 320 -3.09 19.42 -12.41
CA PRO A 320 -2.65 20.06 -13.64
C PRO A 320 -1.21 20.58 -13.62
N ALA A 321 -0.63 20.77 -12.43
CA ALA A 321 0.75 21.19 -12.25
C ALA A 321 1.78 20.05 -12.45
N LYS A 322 1.33 18.81 -12.41
CA LYS A 322 2.19 17.64 -12.71
C LYS A 322 2.37 17.49 -14.22
N ALA A 323 3.48 16.85 -14.61
CA ALA A 323 3.68 16.47 -15.99
C ALA A 323 2.71 15.34 -16.40
N PRO A 324 2.26 15.29 -17.67
CA PRO A 324 1.55 14.12 -18.16
C PRO A 324 2.38 12.84 -18.02
N PRO A 325 1.77 11.71 -17.69
CA PRO A 325 0.33 11.48 -17.47
C PRO A 325 -0.14 11.70 -16.02
N GLU A 326 0.78 12.03 -15.10
CA GLU A 326 0.52 12.19 -13.66
C GLU A 326 -0.59 13.21 -13.37
N ASN A 327 -0.79 14.17 -14.27
CA ASN A 327 -1.80 15.22 -14.14
C ASN A 327 -3.25 14.75 -14.36
N ARG A 328 -3.50 13.44 -14.64
CA ARG A 328 -4.83 12.93 -15.08
C ARG A 328 -5.36 11.75 -14.29
N PHE A 329 -4.69 11.34 -13.23
CA PHE A 329 -5.09 10.16 -12.47
C PHE A 329 -6.31 10.35 -11.56
N GLY A 330 -6.78 11.59 -11.39
CA GLY A 330 -7.88 11.91 -10.48
C GLY A 330 -9.16 11.12 -10.76
N LEU A 331 -9.84 10.75 -9.69
CA LEU A 331 -11.25 10.33 -9.73
C LEU A 331 -12.17 11.49 -10.11
N MET A 332 -11.68 12.71 -9.98
CA MET A 332 -12.35 13.96 -10.35
C MET A 332 -11.39 14.85 -11.14
N TYR A 333 -11.93 15.66 -12.04
CA TYR A 333 -11.13 16.69 -12.73
C TYR A 333 -10.73 17.81 -11.76
N ASP A 334 -11.66 18.21 -10.93
CA ASP A 334 -11.53 19.17 -9.84
C ASP A 334 -12.54 18.80 -8.75
N ILE A 335 -12.59 19.56 -7.67
CA ILE A 335 -13.44 19.24 -6.50
C ILE A 335 -14.95 19.23 -6.80
N HIS A 336 -15.37 19.77 -7.94
CA HIS A 336 -16.78 19.87 -8.33
C HIS A 336 -17.14 18.96 -9.51
N THR A 337 -16.17 18.45 -10.24
CA THR A 337 -16.39 17.77 -11.53
C THR A 337 -15.94 16.31 -11.46
N PRO A 338 -16.85 15.38 -11.14
CA PRO A 338 -16.54 13.95 -11.03
C PRO A 338 -16.26 13.32 -12.39
N LYS A 339 -15.39 12.29 -12.39
CA LYS A 339 -15.20 11.37 -13.49
C LYS A 339 -15.94 10.06 -13.22
N VAL A 340 -16.13 9.25 -14.27
CA VAL A 340 -16.75 7.93 -14.18
C VAL A 340 -16.09 6.99 -13.15
N PRO A 341 -14.75 6.97 -12.98
CA PRO A 341 -14.11 6.17 -11.92
C PRO A 341 -14.60 6.46 -10.51
N LEU A 342 -15.01 7.71 -10.20
CA LEU A 342 -15.58 8.01 -8.88
C LEU A 342 -16.88 7.23 -8.64
N TYR A 343 -17.72 7.08 -9.65
CA TYR A 343 -18.98 6.30 -9.56
C TYR A 343 -18.68 4.81 -9.37
N MET A 344 -17.70 4.27 -10.11
CA MET A 344 -17.26 2.88 -9.94
C MET A 344 -16.81 2.60 -8.50
N VAL A 345 -15.88 3.41 -8.00
CA VAL A 345 -15.31 3.23 -6.67
C VAL A 345 -16.38 3.41 -5.60
N SER A 346 -17.28 4.40 -5.75
CA SER A 346 -18.43 4.58 -4.85
C SER A 346 -19.31 3.33 -4.79
N ARG A 347 -19.57 2.70 -5.94
CA ARG A 347 -20.35 1.46 -6.00
C ARG A 347 -19.65 0.28 -5.32
N PHE A 348 -18.34 0.11 -5.54
CA PHE A 348 -17.54 -0.90 -4.83
C PHE A 348 -17.47 -0.63 -3.33
N ALA A 349 -17.46 0.63 -2.93
CA ALA A 349 -17.55 1.06 -1.52
C ALA A 349 -18.97 0.91 -0.91
N GLY A 350 -19.90 0.29 -1.62
CA GLY A 350 -21.25 -0.03 -1.14
C GLY A 350 -22.22 1.16 -1.15
N LYS A 351 -21.93 2.23 -1.89
CA LYS A 351 -22.85 3.38 -2.01
C LYS A 351 -23.87 3.17 -3.11
N THR A 352 -25.11 3.56 -2.83
CA THR A 352 -26.12 3.70 -3.85
C THR A 352 -25.81 4.92 -4.72
N LEU A 353 -25.73 4.71 -6.02
CA LEU A 353 -25.48 5.78 -6.99
C LEU A 353 -26.76 6.53 -7.33
N ALA A 354 -26.64 7.79 -7.71
CA ALA A 354 -27.72 8.54 -8.34
C ALA A 354 -28.10 7.87 -9.68
N PRO A 355 -29.38 8.00 -10.14
CA PRO A 355 -29.84 7.36 -11.36
C PRO A 355 -28.97 7.62 -12.59
N ASN A 356 -28.55 8.87 -12.79
CA ASN A 356 -27.67 9.26 -13.89
C ASN A 356 -26.26 8.66 -13.77
N GLU A 357 -25.72 8.50 -12.57
CA GLU A 357 -24.42 7.88 -12.33
C GLU A 357 -24.47 6.37 -12.61
N ALA A 358 -25.55 5.71 -12.17
CA ALA A 358 -25.79 4.32 -12.43
C ALA A 358 -26.00 4.05 -13.94
N GLU A 359 -26.68 4.95 -14.64
CA GLU A 359 -26.87 4.90 -16.09
C GLU A 359 -25.53 5.01 -16.82
N GLU A 360 -24.65 5.93 -16.37
CA GLU A 360 -23.30 6.11 -16.94
C GLU A 360 -22.43 4.86 -16.84
N LEU A 361 -22.51 4.11 -15.73
CA LEU A 361 -21.84 2.82 -15.60
C LEU A 361 -22.49 1.75 -16.49
N SER A 362 -23.81 1.69 -16.49
CA SER A 362 -24.58 0.69 -17.27
C SER A 362 -24.33 0.81 -18.77
N LYS A 363 -24.25 2.03 -19.33
CA LYS A 363 -23.88 2.29 -20.74
C LYS A 363 -22.54 1.69 -21.14
N ARG A 364 -21.66 1.47 -20.16
CA ARG A 364 -20.31 0.92 -20.35
C ARG A 364 -20.22 -0.57 -20.04
N GLY A 365 -21.32 -1.18 -19.60
CA GLY A 365 -21.36 -2.57 -19.17
C GLY A 365 -20.70 -2.81 -17.80
N MET A 366 -20.77 -1.84 -16.93
CA MET A 366 -20.21 -1.86 -15.59
C MET A 366 -21.29 -1.92 -14.50
#